data_75d3e167608d9b58077555d87367cf4b
#
_entry.id   75d3e167608d9b58077555d87367cf4b
#
_cell.length_a   1.000
_cell.length_b   1.000
_cell.length_c   1.000
_cell.angle_alpha   90.00
_cell.angle_beta   90.00
_cell.angle_gamma   90.00
#
_symmetry.space_group_name_H-M   'P 1'
#
loop_
_entity.id
_entity.type
_entity.pdbx_description
1 polymer ?
#
loop_
_entity_poly.entity_id
_entity_poly.type
_entity_poly.pdbx_seq_one_letter_code
_entity_poly.pdbx_strand_id
1 'polypeptide(L)'
;LARFRLLPDEQGQHGDGWTFRVTSVSEQAGLLVYQGIRTDTNTSVTVPEVQLAAQVATHHPLTRILAGKTDRLDMFRLRQMAHHHLQRWQQSPAVGLIGARVDLLEHQLYVASQVADRHHPRVLLADEVGLGKTIEAGLIIQRRRLTGRAERILICVPDSLAHQWLVELLRRFNLNFSLFDQERCEQAASSGEVVFASEQLVLIPQSLWDQRWWAAEVLEVDWDLLVANEVQQIKPAEPRFQKLQQLTQHIDSVLLLTATPEQAGLEAHFARLQLLDPDRFVDYEAFLAEQERYRDLAPQAEALAAAGDDAALDDLLDSYGTGRVMFRNSRRHIGGFPVRQLHAERLSSGDALQVRFLWLVELLKKHKQQKFVLICRTPEMVLTLHEMLRVQHGIHAAVFHEHLTLVERDRAAAYFASPEDGCPLLLCSEIGSEGRNFQFAQHLILFDLPAHPDLLEQRIGRLDRIGQQQTIHLHVPIVPDTPEEILFAWYQAMDAFTQPNAIGSLLYEQFEQAIQQLCQTVATPEFEPAQFEQLIQATQTQ
;
A
#
# COMPACT_ATOMS: atom_id res chain seq x y z
N LEU A 1 -16.14 13.29 22.86
CA LEU A 1 -16.79 12.31 23.75
C LEU A 1 -17.70 13.11 24.68
N ALA A 2 -19.02 12.90 24.58
CA ALA A 2 -19.98 13.50 25.52
C ALA A 2 -19.71 12.88 26.91
N ARG A 3 -19.33 13.70 27.85
CA ARG A 3 -19.08 13.29 29.22
C ARG A 3 -20.39 12.78 29.84
N PHE A 4 -20.40 11.54 30.30
CA PHE A 4 -21.56 10.96 30.95
C PHE A 4 -21.81 11.68 32.30
N ARG A 5 -23.04 12.09 32.54
CA ARG A 5 -23.44 12.77 33.78
C ARG A 5 -24.73 12.15 34.33
N LEU A 6 -24.66 11.63 35.55
CA LEU A 6 -25.84 11.22 36.28
C LEU A 6 -26.65 12.47 36.70
N LEU A 7 -27.95 12.40 36.55
CA LEU A 7 -28.85 13.46 36.94
C LEU A 7 -29.39 13.21 38.38
N PRO A 8 -29.90 14.25 39.08
CA PRO A 8 -30.63 14.06 40.33
C PRO A 8 -31.73 13.01 40.17
N ASP A 9 -31.92 12.19 41.20
CA ASP A 9 -32.81 11.02 41.28
C ASP A 9 -32.37 9.79 40.46
N GLU A 10 -31.25 9.85 39.72
CA GLU A 10 -30.66 8.67 39.09
C GLU A 10 -29.85 7.85 40.08
N GLN A 11 -29.72 6.54 39.77
CA GLN A 11 -28.94 5.63 40.58
C GLN A 11 -27.53 5.49 40.01
N GLY A 12 -26.53 5.77 40.84
CA GLY A 12 -25.12 5.53 40.53
C GLY A 12 -24.63 4.29 41.24
N GLN A 13 -23.60 3.67 40.69
CA GLN A 13 -22.87 2.54 41.30
C GLN A 13 -21.43 2.95 41.58
N HIS A 14 -20.96 2.72 42.81
CA HIS A 14 -19.56 2.88 43.18
C HIS A 14 -18.71 1.72 42.69
N GLY A 15 -17.42 1.92 42.46
CA GLY A 15 -16.49 0.87 42.03
C GLY A 15 -16.46 -0.33 42.98
N ASP A 16 -16.71 -0.17 44.25
CA ASP A 16 -16.83 -1.24 45.26
C ASP A 16 -18.17 -2.00 45.21
N GLY A 17 -19.04 -1.72 44.23
CA GLY A 17 -20.27 -2.47 43.98
C GLY A 17 -21.53 -1.98 44.68
N TRP A 18 -21.46 -1.03 45.64
CA TRP A 18 -22.66 -0.47 46.26
C TRP A 18 -23.29 0.63 45.41
N THR A 19 -24.57 0.87 45.62
CA THR A 19 -25.34 1.83 44.83
C THR A 19 -25.85 3.01 45.69
N PHE A 20 -26.04 4.17 45.03
CA PHE A 20 -26.56 5.38 45.68
C PHE A 20 -27.49 6.12 44.72
N ARG A 21 -28.45 6.87 45.31
CA ARG A 21 -29.32 7.76 44.55
C ARG A 21 -28.74 9.16 44.58
N VAL A 22 -28.53 9.76 43.40
CA VAL A 22 -27.98 11.11 43.27
C VAL A 22 -28.99 12.14 43.74
N THR A 23 -28.57 13.04 44.63
CA THR A 23 -29.37 14.18 45.08
C THR A 23 -28.94 15.49 44.43
N SER A 24 -27.63 15.67 44.23
CA SER A 24 -27.08 16.82 43.52
C SER A 24 -25.77 16.49 42.84
N VAL A 25 -25.41 17.30 41.86
CA VAL A 25 -24.16 17.14 41.10
C VAL A 25 -23.46 18.49 41.02
N SER A 26 -22.21 18.53 41.39
CA SER A 26 -21.35 19.70 41.29
C SER A 26 -20.09 19.40 40.47
N GLU A 27 -19.45 20.43 39.96
CA GLU A 27 -18.18 20.29 39.26
C GLU A 27 -17.07 20.94 40.10
N GLN A 28 -16.05 20.18 40.45
CA GLN A 28 -14.90 20.64 41.24
C GLN A 28 -13.61 20.25 40.52
N ALA A 29 -12.77 21.25 40.28
CA ALA A 29 -11.49 21.05 39.57
C ALA A 29 -11.60 20.25 38.25
N GLY A 30 -12.69 20.44 37.50
CA GLY A 30 -12.93 19.75 36.24
C GLY A 30 -13.45 18.31 36.37
N LEU A 31 -13.74 17.82 37.58
CA LEU A 31 -14.34 16.53 37.87
C LEU A 31 -15.77 16.68 38.36
N LEU A 32 -16.67 15.78 37.96
CA LEU A 32 -18.03 15.72 38.48
C LEU A 32 -18.01 15.04 39.87
N VAL A 33 -18.65 15.67 40.83
CA VAL A 33 -18.83 15.16 42.18
C VAL A 33 -20.33 15.00 42.46
N TYR A 34 -20.73 13.79 42.78
CA TYR A 34 -22.10 13.41 43.03
C TYR A 34 -22.35 13.36 44.53
N GLN A 35 -23.35 14.09 45.02
CA GLN A 35 -23.90 13.89 46.36
C GLN A 35 -25.12 13.00 46.22
N GLY A 36 -25.28 12.05 47.11
CA GLY A 36 -26.37 11.10 47.05
C GLY A 36 -26.62 10.39 48.36
N ILE A 37 -27.65 9.55 48.37
CA ILE A 37 -28.00 8.70 49.49
C ILE A 37 -27.75 7.25 49.09
N ARG A 38 -26.92 6.57 49.85
CA ARG A 38 -26.62 5.16 49.66
C ARG A 38 -27.87 4.32 49.85
N THR A 39 -28.15 3.39 48.92
CA THR A 39 -29.45 2.68 48.90
C THR A 39 -29.57 1.58 49.93
N ASP A 40 -28.46 1.02 50.41
CA ASP A 40 -28.41 -0.07 51.42
C ASP A 40 -28.40 0.44 52.85
N THR A 41 -27.71 1.56 53.13
CA THR A 41 -27.52 2.12 54.47
C THR A 41 -28.31 3.39 54.74
N ASN A 42 -28.90 3.96 53.69
CA ASN A 42 -29.62 5.24 53.73
C ASN A 42 -28.77 6.43 54.26
N THR A 43 -27.45 6.33 54.09
CA THR A 43 -26.49 7.37 54.52
C THR A 43 -26.15 8.31 53.37
N SER A 44 -25.88 9.57 53.69
CA SER A 44 -25.42 10.56 52.71
C SER A 44 -23.98 10.24 52.31
N VAL A 45 -23.70 10.23 50.99
CA VAL A 45 -22.38 9.96 50.41
C VAL A 45 -22.02 11.01 49.37
N THR A 46 -20.70 11.23 49.23
CA THR A 46 -20.16 12.10 48.19
C THR A 46 -19.21 11.24 47.35
N VAL A 47 -19.53 11.10 46.07
CA VAL A 47 -18.81 10.20 45.14
C VAL A 47 -18.25 11.00 43.96
N PRO A 48 -16.93 11.15 43.84
CA PRO A 48 -16.32 11.70 42.65
C PRO A 48 -16.55 10.75 41.44
N GLU A 49 -16.64 11.32 40.21
CA GLU A 49 -16.90 10.52 39.01
C GLU A 49 -15.89 9.41 38.78
N VAL A 50 -14.64 9.59 39.22
CA VAL A 50 -13.55 8.56 39.10
C VAL A 50 -13.79 7.34 39.97
N GLN A 51 -14.70 7.42 40.96
CA GLN A 51 -15.08 6.30 41.82
C GLN A 51 -16.36 5.58 41.37
N LEU A 52 -16.98 6.05 40.29
CA LEU A 52 -18.11 5.35 39.70
C LEU A 52 -17.66 4.06 39.03
N ALA A 53 -18.46 3.01 39.16
CA ALA A 53 -18.22 1.78 38.41
C ALA A 53 -18.25 2.07 36.92
N ALA A 54 -17.36 1.45 36.17
CA ALA A 54 -17.20 1.65 34.73
C ALA A 54 -18.42 1.19 33.89
N GLN A 55 -19.39 0.52 34.52
CA GLN A 55 -20.65 0.14 33.87
C GLN A 55 -21.55 1.35 33.70
N VAL A 56 -21.61 1.83 32.48
CA VAL A 56 -22.66 2.73 32.02
C VAL A 56 -23.96 1.94 32.06
N ALA A 57 -24.84 2.24 33.02
CA ALA A 57 -26.19 1.71 33.00
C ALA A 57 -26.91 2.32 31.78
N THR A 58 -26.90 1.62 30.67
CA THR A 58 -27.71 1.98 29.49
C THR A 58 -29.15 1.75 29.89
N HIS A 59 -29.85 2.87 30.22
CA HIS A 59 -31.27 2.78 30.44
C HIS A 59 -31.95 2.30 29.15
N HIS A 60 -32.44 1.07 29.19
CA HIS A 60 -33.19 0.50 28.05
C HIS A 60 -34.32 1.47 27.69
N PRO A 61 -34.54 1.82 26.39
CA PRO A 61 -35.56 2.79 25.97
C PRO A 61 -36.93 2.52 26.59
N LEU A 62 -37.33 1.26 26.73
CA LEU A 62 -38.60 0.86 27.36
C LEU A 62 -38.69 1.23 28.82
N THR A 63 -37.62 1.09 29.60
CA THR A 63 -37.64 1.49 31.05
C THR A 63 -37.79 2.99 31.20
N ARG A 64 -37.21 3.80 30.30
CA ARG A 64 -37.39 5.24 30.29
C ARG A 64 -38.83 5.64 29.96
N ILE A 65 -39.45 5.01 28.96
CA ILE A 65 -40.85 5.23 28.55
C ILE A 65 -41.79 4.85 29.70
N LEU A 66 -41.61 3.67 30.29
CA LEU A 66 -42.42 3.20 31.43
C LEU A 66 -42.28 4.08 32.66
N ALA A 67 -41.13 4.70 32.87
CA ALA A 67 -40.88 5.68 33.94
C ALA A 67 -41.39 7.10 33.61
N GLY A 68 -42.04 7.30 32.45
CA GLY A 68 -42.51 8.62 32.01
C GLY A 68 -41.39 9.63 31.68
N LYS A 69 -40.14 9.15 31.58
CA LYS A 69 -38.98 9.98 31.23
C LYS A 69 -38.89 10.16 29.71
N THR A 70 -39.59 11.15 29.17
CA THR A 70 -39.56 11.55 27.77
C THR A 70 -38.54 12.67 27.53
N ASP A 71 -37.92 12.65 26.36
CA ASP A 71 -37.05 13.76 25.95
C ASP A 71 -37.89 15.02 25.66
N ARG A 72 -37.29 16.19 25.83
CA ARG A 72 -37.88 17.46 25.38
C ARG A 72 -38.04 17.41 23.85
N LEU A 73 -39.11 18.02 23.34
CA LEU A 73 -39.47 18.04 21.94
C LEU A 73 -38.36 18.61 21.04
N ASP A 74 -37.66 19.64 21.52
CA ASP A 74 -36.52 20.25 20.82
C ASP A 74 -35.34 19.24 20.67
N MET A 75 -35.02 18.47 21.72
CA MET A 75 -33.98 17.46 21.69
C MET A 75 -34.36 16.26 20.80
N PHE A 76 -35.62 15.86 20.80
CA PHE A 76 -36.14 14.84 19.89
C PHE A 76 -35.99 15.29 18.44
N ARG A 77 -36.40 16.52 18.11
CA ARG A 77 -36.28 17.08 16.76
C ARG A 77 -34.83 17.17 16.33
N LEU A 78 -33.93 17.64 17.20
CA LEU A 78 -32.49 17.72 16.91
C LEU A 78 -31.92 16.34 16.60
N ARG A 79 -32.27 15.34 17.40
CA ARG A 79 -31.83 13.94 17.15
C ARG A 79 -32.36 13.40 15.82
N GLN A 80 -33.62 13.62 15.51
CA GLN A 80 -34.24 13.22 14.26
C GLN A 80 -33.54 13.90 13.06
N MET A 81 -33.28 15.20 13.16
CA MET A 81 -32.53 15.92 12.11
C MET A 81 -31.10 15.37 11.95
N ALA A 82 -30.39 15.13 13.05
CA ALA A 82 -29.07 14.56 13.01
C ALA A 82 -29.06 13.18 12.34
N HIS A 83 -30.00 12.30 12.68
CA HIS A 83 -30.13 11.00 12.01
C HIS A 83 -30.46 11.14 10.52
N HIS A 84 -31.37 12.04 10.15
CA HIS A 84 -31.68 12.27 8.75
C HIS A 84 -30.49 12.78 7.95
N HIS A 85 -29.72 13.73 8.50
CA HIS A 85 -28.50 14.21 7.87
C HIS A 85 -27.44 13.11 7.77
N LEU A 86 -27.27 12.31 8.81
CA LEU A 86 -26.31 11.19 8.80
C LEU A 86 -26.68 10.15 7.72
N GLN A 87 -27.95 9.78 7.62
CA GLN A 87 -28.44 8.87 6.60
C GLN A 87 -28.22 9.41 5.18
N ARG A 88 -28.59 10.68 4.94
CA ARG A 88 -28.34 11.32 3.63
C ARG A 88 -26.86 11.35 3.29
N TRP A 89 -26.01 11.60 4.27
CA TRP A 89 -24.58 11.62 4.07
C TRP A 89 -24.03 10.21 3.78
N GLN A 90 -24.45 9.21 4.52
CA GLN A 90 -24.05 7.81 4.32
C GLN A 90 -24.53 7.23 2.97
N GLN A 91 -25.68 7.68 2.48
CA GLN A 91 -26.25 7.26 1.19
C GLN A 91 -25.67 8.08 0.01
N SER A 92 -24.88 9.10 0.27
CA SER A 92 -24.28 9.89 -0.80
C SER A 92 -23.28 9.03 -1.60
N PRO A 93 -23.32 9.05 -2.94
CA PRO A 93 -22.32 8.37 -3.77
C PRO A 93 -20.89 8.93 -3.54
N ALA A 94 -20.78 10.12 -2.99
CA ALA A 94 -19.51 10.78 -2.73
C ALA A 94 -18.90 10.46 -1.36
N VAL A 95 -19.64 9.79 -0.44
CA VAL A 95 -19.13 9.52 0.90
C VAL A 95 -17.89 8.63 0.85
N GLY A 96 -16.84 9.03 1.56
CA GLY A 96 -15.56 8.33 1.61
C GLY A 96 -14.68 8.51 0.37
N LEU A 97 -15.23 8.97 -0.75
CA LEU A 97 -14.47 9.32 -1.96
C LEU A 97 -14.02 10.78 -1.95
N ILE A 98 -14.84 11.66 -1.37
CA ILE A 98 -14.51 13.08 -1.18
C ILE A 98 -14.13 13.33 0.29
N GLY A 99 -13.18 14.23 0.51
CA GLY A 99 -12.70 14.61 1.85
C GLY A 99 -11.36 13.97 2.23
N ALA A 100 -10.88 13.00 1.47
CA ALA A 100 -9.48 12.58 1.53
C ALA A 100 -8.56 13.69 0.97
N ARG A 101 -7.34 13.78 1.50
CA ARG A 101 -6.32 14.73 1.01
C ARG A 101 -5.54 14.12 -0.15
N VAL A 102 -6.26 13.81 -1.23
CA VAL A 102 -5.75 13.20 -2.46
C VAL A 102 -6.29 13.95 -3.67
N ASP A 103 -5.60 13.86 -4.78
CA ASP A 103 -6.13 14.33 -6.05
C ASP A 103 -7.29 13.42 -6.48
N LEU A 104 -8.34 14.02 -7.04
CA LEU A 104 -9.51 13.28 -7.51
C LEU A 104 -9.26 12.77 -8.93
N LEU A 105 -8.66 11.59 -9.03
CA LEU A 105 -8.37 10.94 -10.31
C LEU A 105 -9.51 9.99 -10.70
N GLU A 106 -9.98 10.10 -11.94
CA GLU A 106 -11.17 9.37 -12.41
C GLU A 106 -11.07 7.86 -12.22
N HIS A 107 -9.93 7.25 -12.61
CA HIS A 107 -9.72 5.80 -12.45
C HIS A 107 -9.75 5.36 -10.98
N GLN A 108 -9.12 6.12 -10.07
CA GLN A 108 -9.12 5.80 -8.64
C GLN A 108 -10.51 5.90 -8.02
N LEU A 109 -11.27 6.94 -8.40
CA LEU A 109 -12.65 7.12 -7.94
C LEU A 109 -13.57 6.02 -8.48
N TYR A 110 -13.40 5.64 -9.75
CA TYR A 110 -14.13 4.56 -10.38
C TYR A 110 -13.88 3.24 -9.67
N VAL A 111 -12.62 2.82 -9.54
CA VAL A 111 -12.25 1.58 -8.85
C VAL A 111 -12.75 1.59 -7.41
N ALA A 112 -12.54 2.69 -6.67
CA ALA A 112 -12.96 2.79 -5.29
C ALA A 112 -14.49 2.70 -5.15
N SER A 113 -15.26 3.32 -6.04
CA SER A 113 -16.73 3.25 -6.03
C SER A 113 -17.20 1.84 -6.35
N GLN A 114 -16.71 1.24 -7.43
CA GLN A 114 -17.10 -0.10 -7.87
C GLN A 114 -16.80 -1.19 -6.84
N VAL A 115 -15.68 -1.08 -6.14
CA VAL A 115 -15.26 -2.07 -5.15
C VAL A 115 -15.92 -1.85 -3.78
N ALA A 116 -15.94 -0.61 -3.28
CA ALA A 116 -16.43 -0.34 -1.93
C ALA A 116 -17.93 -0.56 -1.75
N ASP A 117 -18.71 -0.47 -2.84
CA ASP A 117 -20.17 -0.65 -2.82
C ASP A 117 -20.60 -2.12 -2.88
N ARG A 118 -19.70 -3.04 -3.22
CA ARG A 118 -19.95 -4.48 -3.13
C ARG A 118 -20.17 -4.91 -1.69
N HIS A 119 -21.01 -5.93 -1.49
CA HIS A 119 -21.29 -6.44 -0.15
C HIS A 119 -20.03 -7.05 0.47
N HIS A 120 -19.43 -8.02 -0.20
CA HIS A 120 -18.15 -8.64 0.14
C HIS A 120 -17.18 -8.49 -1.05
N PRO A 121 -16.45 -7.36 -1.15
CA PRO A 121 -15.48 -7.20 -2.23
C PRO A 121 -14.32 -8.17 -2.08
N ARG A 122 -14.06 -8.94 -3.13
CA ARG A 122 -12.89 -9.82 -3.25
C ARG A 122 -12.24 -9.50 -4.58
N VAL A 123 -11.21 -8.66 -4.55
CA VAL A 123 -10.62 -8.09 -5.76
C VAL A 123 -9.10 -8.00 -5.71
N LEU A 124 -8.49 -8.09 -6.88
CA LEU A 124 -7.10 -7.80 -7.15
C LEU A 124 -7.01 -6.40 -7.76
N LEU A 125 -6.37 -5.47 -7.07
CA LEU A 125 -6.00 -4.17 -7.61
C LEU A 125 -4.62 -4.31 -8.27
N ALA A 126 -4.62 -4.32 -9.62
CA ALA A 126 -3.47 -4.67 -10.44
C ALA A 126 -3.01 -3.50 -11.34
N ASP A 127 -3.28 -2.28 -10.94
CA ASP A 127 -2.88 -1.07 -11.64
C ASP A 127 -1.36 -0.99 -11.81
N GLU A 128 -0.90 -0.49 -12.94
CA GLU A 128 0.52 -0.30 -13.20
C GLU A 128 1.20 0.59 -12.14
N VAL A 129 2.53 0.45 -12.03
CA VAL A 129 3.34 1.24 -11.09
C VAL A 129 3.09 2.74 -11.29
N GLY A 130 2.89 3.48 -10.20
CA GLY A 130 2.71 4.94 -10.23
C GLY A 130 1.25 5.41 -10.36
N LEU A 131 0.27 4.51 -10.58
CA LEU A 131 -1.16 4.85 -10.66
C LEU A 131 -1.85 5.03 -9.31
N GLY A 132 -1.20 4.62 -8.20
CA GLY A 132 -1.65 4.94 -6.85
C GLY A 132 -2.56 3.90 -6.20
N LYS A 133 -2.28 2.60 -6.35
CA LYS A 133 -3.01 1.50 -5.68
C LYS A 133 -3.24 1.70 -4.18
N THR A 134 -2.28 2.28 -3.46
CA THR A 134 -2.42 2.63 -2.04
C THR A 134 -3.53 3.65 -1.80
N ILE A 135 -3.70 4.59 -2.75
CA ILE A 135 -4.77 5.59 -2.69
C ILE A 135 -6.12 4.95 -2.94
N GLU A 136 -6.22 4.07 -3.93
CA GLU A 136 -7.44 3.29 -4.21
C GLU A 136 -7.86 2.48 -2.99
N ALA A 137 -6.93 1.71 -2.41
CA ALA A 137 -7.18 0.96 -1.18
C ALA A 137 -7.62 1.88 -0.03
N GLY A 138 -6.97 3.04 0.14
CA GLY A 138 -7.33 4.04 1.14
C GLY A 138 -8.75 4.62 0.95
N LEU A 139 -9.14 4.91 -0.28
CA LEU A 139 -10.50 5.37 -0.63
C LEU A 139 -11.54 4.28 -0.34
N ILE A 140 -11.25 3.03 -0.71
CA ILE A 140 -12.13 1.87 -0.44
C ILE A 140 -12.30 1.70 1.08
N ILE A 141 -11.22 1.68 1.84
CA ILE A 141 -11.22 1.58 3.30
C ILE A 141 -12.06 2.71 3.91
N GLN A 142 -11.81 3.96 3.51
CA GLN A 142 -12.51 5.12 4.03
C GLN A 142 -14.01 5.03 3.76
N ARG A 143 -14.41 4.71 2.52
CA ARG A 143 -15.82 4.57 2.17
C ARG A 143 -16.49 3.45 2.96
N ARG A 144 -15.88 2.27 3.04
CA ARG A 144 -16.45 1.14 3.79
C ARG A 144 -16.59 1.44 5.28
N ARG A 145 -15.63 2.14 5.88
CA ARG A 145 -15.74 2.60 7.26
C ARG A 145 -16.86 3.59 7.47
N LEU A 146 -16.94 4.62 6.64
CA LEU A 146 -17.94 5.69 6.77
C LEU A 146 -19.37 5.20 6.48
N THR A 147 -19.52 4.15 5.69
CA THR A 147 -20.80 3.48 5.42
C THR A 147 -21.13 2.37 6.41
N GLY A 148 -20.26 2.10 7.40
CA GLY A 148 -20.46 1.06 8.41
C GLY A 148 -20.35 -0.37 7.90
N ARG A 149 -19.67 -0.57 6.75
CA ARG A 149 -19.47 -1.89 6.12
C ARG A 149 -18.17 -2.57 6.52
N ALA A 150 -17.27 -1.86 7.19
CA ALA A 150 -16.05 -2.43 7.75
C ALA A 150 -15.63 -1.62 8.97
N GLU A 151 -15.57 -2.25 10.12
CA GLU A 151 -15.09 -1.67 11.38
C GLU A 151 -13.71 -2.19 11.74
N ARG A 152 -13.48 -3.49 11.57
CA ARG A 152 -12.20 -4.16 11.84
C ARG A 152 -11.47 -4.46 10.55
N ILE A 153 -10.28 -3.88 10.39
CA ILE A 153 -9.51 -3.95 9.14
C ILE A 153 -8.09 -4.40 9.43
N LEU A 154 -7.67 -5.45 8.73
CA LEU A 154 -6.31 -5.96 8.75
C LEU A 154 -5.59 -5.57 7.47
N ILE A 155 -4.45 -4.90 7.59
CA ILE A 155 -3.56 -4.58 6.47
C ILE A 155 -2.25 -5.34 6.63
N CYS A 156 -1.87 -6.11 5.61
CA CYS A 156 -0.63 -6.86 5.55
C CYS A 156 0.27 -6.29 4.44
N VAL A 157 1.47 -5.85 4.80
CA VAL A 157 2.38 -5.18 3.86
C VAL A 157 3.81 -5.72 4.02
N PRO A 158 4.67 -5.61 3.00
CA PRO A 158 6.11 -5.79 3.18
C PRO A 158 6.66 -4.90 4.30
N ASP A 159 7.66 -5.36 5.01
CA ASP A 159 8.27 -4.65 6.14
C ASP A 159 8.74 -3.24 5.77
N SER A 160 9.31 -3.11 4.57
CA SER A 160 9.78 -1.83 4.01
C SER A 160 8.66 -0.80 3.82
N LEU A 161 7.41 -1.25 3.64
CA LEU A 161 6.25 -0.41 3.34
C LEU A 161 5.38 -0.09 4.56
N ALA A 162 5.56 -0.79 5.69
CA ALA A 162 4.68 -0.70 6.85
C ALA A 162 4.52 0.75 7.35
N HIS A 163 5.61 1.46 7.52
CA HIS A 163 5.57 2.84 8.00
C HIS A 163 4.98 3.81 6.98
N GLN A 164 5.27 3.62 5.68
CA GLN A 164 4.69 4.45 4.64
C GLN A 164 3.16 4.34 4.63
N TRP A 165 2.65 3.12 4.70
CA TRP A 165 1.21 2.88 4.77
C TRP A 165 0.57 3.60 5.96
N LEU A 166 1.18 3.51 7.17
CA LEU A 166 0.71 4.25 8.34
C LEU A 166 0.65 5.75 8.10
N VAL A 167 1.72 6.31 7.57
CA VAL A 167 1.82 7.77 7.32
C VAL A 167 0.84 8.21 6.23
N GLU A 168 0.70 7.46 5.15
CA GLU A 168 -0.23 7.79 4.06
C GLU A 168 -1.68 7.69 4.52
N LEU A 169 -2.06 6.61 5.22
CA LEU A 169 -3.40 6.44 5.76
C LEU A 169 -3.76 7.54 6.76
N LEU A 170 -2.83 7.90 7.64
CA LEU A 170 -3.05 8.97 8.60
C LEU A 170 -3.14 10.34 7.92
N ARG A 171 -2.18 10.72 7.08
CA ARG A 171 -2.10 12.06 6.50
C ARG A 171 -3.15 12.32 5.43
N ARG A 172 -3.45 11.31 4.59
CA ARG A 172 -4.36 11.46 3.45
C ARG A 172 -5.81 11.18 3.82
N PHE A 173 -6.04 10.18 4.68
CA PHE A 173 -7.37 9.67 4.99
C PHE A 173 -7.79 9.90 6.43
N ASN A 174 -6.91 10.40 7.29
CA ASN A 174 -7.15 10.53 8.74
C ASN A 174 -7.52 9.18 9.39
N LEU A 175 -6.94 8.09 8.87
CA LEU A 175 -7.11 6.74 9.40
C LEU A 175 -5.91 6.39 10.28
N ASN A 176 -6.17 6.16 11.55
CA ASN A 176 -5.13 5.84 12.54
C ASN A 176 -5.04 4.32 12.70
N PHE A 177 -4.15 3.68 11.94
CA PHE A 177 -3.84 2.27 12.07
C PHE A 177 -2.77 2.05 13.14
N SER A 178 -2.89 0.99 13.89
CA SER A 178 -1.90 0.54 14.87
C SER A 178 -0.96 -0.47 14.21
N LEU A 179 0.35 -0.19 14.25
CA LEU A 179 1.36 -1.14 13.80
C LEU A 179 1.56 -2.20 14.87
N PHE A 180 1.42 -3.45 14.48
CA PHE A 180 1.77 -4.61 15.29
C PHE A 180 3.04 -5.24 14.71
N ASP A 181 4.14 -5.01 15.38
CA ASP A 181 5.42 -5.67 15.14
C ASP A 181 5.64 -6.78 16.20
N GLN A 182 6.77 -7.46 16.08
CA GLN A 182 7.09 -8.56 16.99
C GLN A 182 7.15 -8.08 18.45
N GLU A 183 7.76 -6.92 18.70
CA GLU A 183 7.93 -6.37 20.06
C GLU A 183 6.57 -6.09 20.72
N ARG A 184 5.66 -5.45 20.00
CA ARG A 184 4.31 -5.15 20.49
C ARG A 184 3.51 -6.42 20.74
N CYS A 185 3.61 -7.42 19.85
CA CYS A 185 2.94 -8.71 20.05
C CYS A 185 3.46 -9.43 21.29
N GLU A 186 4.77 -9.42 21.54
CA GLU A 186 5.37 -10.02 22.73
C GLU A 186 4.95 -9.30 24.02
N GLN A 187 4.85 -7.98 23.99
CA GLN A 187 4.36 -7.18 25.12
C GLN A 187 2.89 -7.49 25.44
N ALA A 188 2.01 -7.51 24.43
CA ALA A 188 0.59 -7.83 24.61
C ALA A 188 0.39 -9.25 25.15
N ALA A 189 1.09 -10.24 24.60
CA ALA A 189 1.02 -11.61 25.09
C ALA A 189 1.52 -11.77 26.53
N SER A 190 2.54 -10.99 26.93
CA SER A 190 3.05 -11.03 28.31
C SER A 190 2.04 -10.48 29.33
N SER A 191 1.14 -9.60 28.90
CA SER A 191 0.03 -9.05 29.72
C SER A 191 -1.21 -9.94 29.73
N GLY A 192 -1.24 -11.05 28.95
CA GLY A 192 -2.38 -11.95 28.85
C GLY A 192 -3.55 -11.39 28.02
N GLU A 193 -3.30 -10.37 27.21
CA GLU A 193 -4.27 -9.80 26.28
C GLU A 193 -4.29 -10.57 24.97
N VAL A 194 -5.45 -10.66 24.32
CA VAL A 194 -5.54 -11.15 22.93
C VAL A 194 -4.92 -10.10 22.02
N VAL A 195 -3.78 -10.43 21.42
CA VAL A 195 -2.87 -9.48 20.78
C VAL A 195 -3.58 -8.56 19.78
N PHE A 196 -4.38 -9.12 18.88
CA PHE A 196 -5.01 -8.35 17.80
C PHE A 196 -6.44 -7.88 18.11
N ALA A 197 -7.03 -8.27 19.24
CA ALA A 197 -8.40 -7.89 19.60
C ALA A 197 -8.50 -6.47 20.17
N SER A 198 -7.40 -5.92 20.67
CA SER A 198 -7.36 -4.61 21.33
C SER A 198 -7.61 -3.43 20.37
N GLU A 199 -7.37 -3.59 19.07
CA GLU A 199 -7.46 -2.53 18.07
C GLU A 199 -8.36 -2.93 16.90
N GLN A 200 -9.04 -1.94 16.32
CA GLN A 200 -9.91 -2.16 15.16
C GLN A 200 -9.17 -2.03 13.83
N LEU A 201 -8.17 -1.17 13.76
CA LEU A 201 -7.40 -0.88 12.57
C LEU A 201 -5.96 -1.35 12.79
N VAL A 202 -5.64 -2.49 12.24
CA VAL A 202 -4.36 -3.18 12.47
C VAL A 202 -3.56 -3.24 11.17
N LEU A 203 -2.30 -2.86 11.24
CA LEU A 203 -1.32 -3.05 10.18
C LEU A 203 -0.20 -3.96 10.68
N ILE A 204 0.13 -4.97 9.90
CA ILE A 204 1.18 -5.93 10.21
C ILE A 204 2.20 -6.03 9.07
N PRO A 205 3.50 -6.12 9.38
CA PRO A 205 4.52 -6.46 8.40
C PRO A 205 4.48 -7.95 8.05
N GLN A 206 4.90 -8.30 6.83
CA GLN A 206 4.90 -9.70 6.37
C GLN A 206 5.85 -10.60 7.16
N SER A 207 6.90 -10.05 7.79
CA SER A 207 7.79 -10.82 8.68
C SER A 207 7.05 -11.41 9.89
N LEU A 208 5.97 -10.77 10.34
CA LEU A 208 5.16 -11.25 11.44
C LEU A 208 4.47 -12.60 11.12
N TRP A 209 4.27 -12.89 9.83
CA TRP A 209 3.66 -14.16 9.39
C TRP A 209 4.48 -15.39 9.77
N ASP A 210 5.79 -15.26 9.92
CA ASP A 210 6.67 -16.35 10.28
C ASP A 210 6.69 -16.61 11.80
N GLN A 211 6.06 -15.73 12.58
CA GLN A 211 6.00 -15.81 14.01
C GLN A 211 4.82 -16.67 14.51
N ARG A 212 4.92 -17.13 15.77
CA ARG A 212 3.90 -17.97 16.43
C ARG A 212 2.52 -17.30 16.55
N TRP A 213 2.47 -15.98 16.59
CA TRP A 213 1.25 -15.19 16.75
C TRP A 213 0.26 -15.36 15.62
N TRP A 214 0.76 -15.69 14.43
CA TRP A 214 -0.05 -15.76 13.24
C TRP A 214 -1.14 -16.84 13.31
N ALA A 215 -0.78 -18.05 13.71
CA ALA A 215 -1.65 -19.21 13.56
C ALA A 215 -2.83 -19.23 14.55
N ALA A 216 -2.67 -18.64 15.74
CA ALA A 216 -3.67 -18.73 16.80
C ALA A 216 -4.49 -17.44 16.96
N GLU A 217 -3.88 -16.27 16.81
CA GLU A 217 -4.49 -15.03 17.28
C GLU A 217 -5.05 -14.12 16.16
N VAL A 218 -4.43 -14.11 14.97
CA VAL A 218 -4.95 -13.29 13.84
C VAL A 218 -6.25 -13.88 13.29
N LEU A 219 -6.36 -15.24 13.26
CA LEU A 219 -7.54 -15.94 12.77
C LEU A 219 -8.69 -16.01 13.80
N GLU A 220 -8.41 -15.74 15.09
CA GLU A 220 -9.45 -15.66 16.13
C GLU A 220 -10.23 -14.34 16.12
N VAL A 221 -9.75 -13.35 15.37
CA VAL A 221 -10.39 -12.04 15.29
C VAL A 221 -11.29 -11.98 14.06
N ASP A 222 -12.53 -11.55 14.25
CA ASP A 222 -13.49 -11.31 13.17
C ASP A 222 -13.11 -10.03 12.41
N TRP A 223 -12.41 -10.18 11.30
CA TRP A 223 -12.02 -9.07 10.43
C TRP A 223 -13.07 -8.84 9.34
N ASP A 224 -13.48 -7.59 9.13
CA ASP A 224 -14.42 -7.22 8.07
C ASP A 224 -13.72 -7.03 6.72
N LEU A 225 -12.42 -6.71 6.72
CA LEU A 225 -11.66 -6.44 5.51
C LEU A 225 -10.18 -6.80 5.70
N LEU A 226 -9.66 -7.59 4.76
CA LEU A 226 -8.24 -7.84 4.57
C LEU A 226 -7.71 -7.01 3.40
N VAL A 227 -6.58 -6.35 3.60
CA VAL A 227 -5.79 -5.73 2.53
C VAL A 227 -4.39 -6.33 2.55
N ALA A 228 -3.98 -7.00 1.48
CA ALA A 228 -2.64 -7.58 1.35
C ALA A 228 -1.90 -6.90 0.18
N ASN A 229 -0.80 -6.23 0.49
CA ASN A 229 -0.02 -5.47 -0.49
C ASN A 229 1.19 -6.26 -0.99
N GLU A 230 1.57 -6.02 -2.26
CA GLU A 230 2.70 -6.66 -2.97
C GLU A 230 2.64 -8.20 -2.91
N VAL A 231 1.43 -8.74 -3.18
CA VAL A 231 1.17 -10.19 -3.09
C VAL A 231 1.98 -11.02 -4.10
N GLN A 232 2.55 -10.40 -5.13
CA GLN A 232 3.47 -11.08 -6.06
C GLN A 232 4.78 -11.51 -5.38
N GLN A 233 5.17 -10.88 -4.28
CA GLN A 233 6.35 -11.28 -3.51
C GLN A 233 6.14 -12.61 -2.75
N ILE A 234 4.88 -13.04 -2.58
CA ILE A 234 4.52 -14.28 -1.88
C ILE A 234 4.27 -15.37 -2.93
N LYS A 235 5.22 -16.30 -3.05
CA LYS A 235 5.11 -17.39 -4.04
C LYS A 235 4.17 -18.49 -3.56
N PRO A 236 3.39 -19.13 -4.47
CA PRO A 236 2.45 -20.20 -4.10
C PRO A 236 3.06 -21.38 -3.35
N ALA A 237 4.34 -21.67 -3.60
CA ALA A 237 5.06 -22.76 -2.92
C ALA A 237 5.53 -22.39 -1.50
N GLU A 238 5.43 -21.14 -1.07
CA GLU A 238 5.92 -20.70 0.23
C GLU A 238 4.88 -20.89 1.34
N PRO A 239 5.30 -21.17 2.60
CA PRO A 239 4.38 -21.27 3.74
C PRO A 239 3.53 -20.00 3.96
N ARG A 240 4.06 -18.83 3.60
CA ARG A 240 3.34 -17.54 3.69
C ARG A 240 2.11 -17.52 2.80
N PHE A 241 2.14 -18.17 1.63
CA PHE A 241 0.98 -18.26 0.75
C PHE A 241 -0.16 -19.06 1.39
N GLN A 242 0.16 -20.16 2.07
CA GLN A 242 -0.85 -20.94 2.80
C GLN A 242 -1.51 -20.13 3.92
N LYS A 243 -0.73 -19.27 4.59
CA LYS A 243 -1.26 -18.36 5.61
C LYS A 243 -2.17 -17.29 5.01
N LEU A 244 -1.79 -16.73 3.87
CA LEU A 244 -2.65 -15.81 3.12
C LEU A 244 -3.95 -16.51 2.70
N GLN A 245 -3.86 -17.75 2.23
CA GLN A 245 -5.02 -18.57 1.86
C GLN A 245 -5.96 -18.78 3.07
N GLN A 246 -5.43 -19.11 4.23
CA GLN A 246 -6.24 -19.23 5.44
C GLN A 246 -6.96 -17.93 5.80
N LEU A 247 -6.29 -16.78 5.72
CA LEU A 247 -6.91 -15.48 5.94
C LEU A 247 -8.03 -15.20 4.92
N THR A 248 -7.76 -15.44 3.63
CA THR A 248 -8.76 -15.17 2.58
C THR A 248 -9.96 -16.09 2.63
N GLN A 249 -9.84 -17.26 3.28
CA GLN A 249 -10.98 -18.16 3.56
C GLN A 249 -11.79 -17.72 4.79
N HIS A 250 -11.17 -17.04 5.74
CA HIS A 250 -11.82 -16.58 6.98
C HIS A 250 -12.46 -15.21 6.87
N ILE A 251 -11.95 -14.35 5.96
CA ILE A 251 -12.37 -12.96 5.82
C ILE A 251 -13.15 -12.80 4.52
N ASP A 252 -14.38 -12.32 4.62
CA ASP A 252 -15.28 -12.20 3.48
C ASP A 252 -14.85 -11.13 2.47
N SER A 253 -14.30 -10.02 2.93
CA SER A 253 -13.86 -8.93 2.05
C SER A 253 -12.34 -8.90 1.94
N VAL A 254 -11.81 -8.99 0.72
CA VAL A 254 -10.37 -9.13 0.45
C VAL A 254 -9.93 -8.19 -0.66
N LEU A 255 -8.93 -7.37 -0.40
CA LEU A 255 -8.22 -6.57 -1.39
C LEU A 255 -6.78 -7.08 -1.50
N LEU A 256 -6.44 -7.67 -2.62
CA LEU A 256 -5.06 -8.00 -2.97
C LEU A 256 -4.49 -6.89 -3.86
N LEU A 257 -3.29 -6.42 -3.58
CA LEU A 257 -2.64 -5.37 -4.34
C LEU A 257 -1.35 -5.90 -4.97
N THR A 258 -1.16 -5.64 -6.25
CA THR A 258 0.08 -5.96 -6.97
C THR A 258 0.29 -4.96 -8.11
N ALA A 259 1.54 -4.65 -8.44
CA ALA A 259 1.86 -3.88 -9.63
C ALA A 259 2.03 -4.79 -10.86
N THR A 260 2.37 -6.04 -10.63
CA THR A 260 2.76 -7.04 -11.63
C THR A 260 2.04 -8.35 -11.35
N PRO A 261 0.76 -8.47 -11.76
CA PRO A 261 -0.06 -9.65 -11.42
C PRO A 261 0.50 -10.95 -12.00
N GLU A 262 1.20 -10.88 -13.11
CA GLU A 262 1.77 -12.04 -13.84
C GLU A 262 3.22 -12.34 -13.43
N GLN A 263 3.79 -11.57 -12.52
CA GLN A 263 5.13 -11.85 -11.98
C GLN A 263 5.17 -13.25 -11.33
N ALA A 264 6.18 -14.03 -11.66
CA ALA A 264 6.33 -15.45 -11.35
C ALA A 264 5.38 -16.38 -12.13
N GLY A 265 4.88 -15.93 -13.30
CA GLY A 265 4.16 -16.75 -14.27
C GLY A 265 2.66 -16.82 -14.09
N LEU A 266 1.99 -17.36 -15.12
CA LEU A 266 0.53 -17.50 -15.16
C LEU A 266 -0.01 -18.42 -14.05
N GLU A 267 0.74 -19.43 -13.64
CA GLU A 267 0.35 -20.32 -12.54
C GLU A 267 0.26 -19.58 -11.20
N ALA A 268 1.24 -18.71 -10.92
CA ALA A 268 1.22 -17.88 -9.73
C ALA A 268 0.11 -16.81 -9.78
N HIS A 269 -0.20 -16.30 -10.96
CA HIS A 269 -1.35 -15.41 -11.17
C HIS A 269 -2.67 -16.13 -10.90
N PHE A 270 -2.85 -17.32 -11.47
CA PHE A 270 -4.02 -18.17 -11.24
C PHE A 270 -4.20 -18.46 -9.74
N ALA A 271 -3.14 -18.84 -9.04
CA ALA A 271 -3.21 -19.09 -7.59
C ALA A 271 -3.69 -17.86 -6.80
N ARG A 272 -3.33 -16.63 -7.20
CA ARG A 272 -3.84 -15.40 -6.57
C ARG A 272 -5.32 -15.16 -6.89
N LEU A 273 -5.77 -15.43 -8.11
CA LEU A 273 -7.19 -15.35 -8.47
C LEU A 273 -8.01 -16.38 -7.70
N GLN A 274 -7.48 -17.58 -7.48
CA GLN A 274 -8.09 -18.64 -6.67
C GLN A 274 -8.29 -18.21 -5.20
N LEU A 275 -7.42 -17.36 -4.64
CA LEU A 275 -7.62 -16.78 -3.31
C LEU A 275 -8.88 -15.88 -3.25
N LEU A 276 -9.24 -15.25 -4.36
CA LEU A 276 -10.36 -14.31 -4.45
C LEU A 276 -11.69 -15.00 -4.80
N ASP A 277 -11.66 -15.95 -5.71
CA ASP A 277 -12.85 -16.68 -6.17
C ASP A 277 -12.48 -18.16 -6.41
N PRO A 278 -12.42 -18.97 -5.34
CA PRO A 278 -12.05 -20.38 -5.44
C PRO A 278 -13.06 -21.22 -6.20
N ASP A 279 -14.33 -20.79 -6.26
CA ASP A 279 -15.39 -21.52 -6.97
C ASP A 279 -15.27 -21.35 -8.48
N ARG A 280 -14.79 -20.22 -8.95
CA ARG A 280 -14.56 -19.93 -10.36
C ARG A 280 -13.20 -20.47 -10.85
N PHE A 281 -12.15 -20.24 -10.11
CA PHE A 281 -10.77 -20.62 -10.49
C PHE A 281 -10.40 -21.98 -9.90
N VAL A 282 -11.04 -23.04 -10.40
CA VAL A 282 -10.85 -24.42 -9.90
C VAL A 282 -9.76 -25.14 -10.67
N ASP A 283 -9.69 -24.96 -11.99
CA ASP A 283 -8.82 -25.71 -12.91
C ASP A 283 -7.94 -24.75 -13.72
N TYR A 284 -6.63 -24.97 -13.65
CA TYR A 284 -5.64 -24.17 -14.35
C TYR A 284 -5.71 -24.32 -15.87
N GLU A 285 -5.95 -25.53 -16.39
CA GLU A 285 -6.08 -25.77 -17.83
C GLU A 285 -7.32 -25.04 -18.41
N ALA A 286 -8.43 -25.05 -17.66
CA ALA A 286 -9.62 -24.28 -18.04
C ALA A 286 -9.35 -22.77 -18.05
N PHE A 287 -8.59 -22.27 -17.08
CA PHE A 287 -8.16 -20.87 -17.03
C PHE A 287 -7.29 -20.48 -18.25
N LEU A 288 -6.33 -21.32 -18.64
CA LEU A 288 -5.50 -21.06 -19.82
C LEU A 288 -6.36 -20.99 -21.09
N ALA A 289 -7.30 -21.92 -21.25
CA ALA A 289 -8.22 -21.93 -22.39
C ALA A 289 -9.15 -20.69 -22.40
N GLU A 290 -9.57 -20.19 -21.23
CA GLU A 290 -10.34 -18.95 -21.11
C GLU A 290 -9.49 -17.73 -21.49
N GLN A 291 -8.23 -17.66 -21.09
CA GLN A 291 -7.29 -16.59 -21.47
C GLN A 291 -7.06 -16.53 -22.99
N GLU A 292 -6.92 -17.66 -23.65
CA GLU A 292 -6.81 -17.71 -25.11
C GLU A 292 -8.07 -17.18 -25.79
N ARG A 293 -9.25 -17.63 -25.34
CA ARG A 293 -10.54 -17.13 -25.85
C ARG A 293 -10.73 -15.63 -25.62
N TYR A 294 -10.29 -15.12 -24.47
CA TYR A 294 -10.37 -13.68 -24.18
C TYR A 294 -9.54 -12.84 -25.16
N ARG A 295 -8.38 -13.33 -25.59
CA ARG A 295 -7.57 -12.66 -26.63
C ARG A 295 -8.33 -12.56 -27.96
N ASP A 296 -9.11 -13.57 -28.31
CA ASP A 296 -9.94 -13.57 -29.53
C ASP A 296 -11.17 -12.67 -29.41
N LEU A 297 -11.67 -12.44 -28.19
CA LEU A 297 -12.82 -11.59 -27.90
C LEU A 297 -12.46 -10.10 -27.68
N ALA A 298 -11.19 -9.78 -27.41
CA ALA A 298 -10.74 -8.42 -27.17
C ALA A 298 -11.14 -7.43 -28.30
N PRO A 299 -11.03 -7.78 -29.61
CA PRO A 299 -11.51 -6.91 -30.69
C PRO A 299 -13.03 -6.66 -30.68
N GLN A 300 -13.81 -7.63 -30.17
CA GLN A 300 -15.26 -7.47 -30.05
C GLN A 300 -15.61 -6.54 -28.88
N ALA A 301 -14.90 -6.66 -27.76
CA ALA A 301 -15.05 -5.74 -26.63
C ALA A 301 -14.70 -4.29 -27.01
N GLU A 302 -13.63 -4.08 -27.77
CA GLU A 302 -13.28 -2.76 -28.31
C GLU A 302 -14.35 -2.20 -29.25
N ALA A 303 -14.95 -3.04 -30.10
CA ALA A 303 -16.03 -2.64 -30.99
C ALA A 303 -17.31 -2.26 -30.23
N LEU A 304 -17.66 -2.99 -29.17
CA LEU A 304 -18.81 -2.67 -28.31
C LEU A 304 -18.58 -1.37 -27.53
N ALA A 305 -17.38 -1.18 -26.98
CA ALA A 305 -17.02 0.05 -26.32
C ALA A 305 -17.07 1.27 -27.27
N ALA A 306 -16.57 1.12 -28.51
CA ALA A 306 -16.64 2.15 -29.52
C ALA A 306 -18.08 2.45 -29.99
N ALA A 307 -18.99 1.46 -29.92
CA ALA A 307 -20.40 1.61 -30.24
C ALA A 307 -21.22 2.23 -29.08
N GLY A 308 -20.65 2.33 -27.87
CA GLY A 308 -21.34 2.83 -26.67
C GLY A 308 -22.41 1.85 -26.13
N ASP A 309 -22.28 0.56 -26.43
CA ASP A 309 -23.18 -0.48 -25.93
C ASP A 309 -22.61 -1.06 -24.60
N ASP A 310 -22.77 -0.26 -23.56
CA ASP A 310 -22.25 -0.58 -22.23
C ASP A 310 -22.85 -1.87 -21.66
N ALA A 311 -24.13 -2.16 -21.95
CA ALA A 311 -24.80 -3.35 -21.44
C ALA A 311 -24.25 -4.64 -22.07
N ALA A 312 -24.03 -4.66 -23.39
CA ALA A 312 -23.44 -5.81 -24.08
C ALA A 312 -21.94 -5.98 -23.71
N LEU A 313 -21.24 -4.87 -23.43
CA LEU A 313 -19.87 -4.90 -22.97
C LEU A 313 -19.76 -5.49 -21.55
N ASP A 314 -20.65 -5.07 -20.64
CA ASP A 314 -20.72 -5.60 -19.27
C ASP A 314 -21.06 -7.10 -19.28
N ASP A 315 -22.02 -7.55 -20.09
CA ASP A 315 -22.37 -8.96 -20.26
C ASP A 315 -21.18 -9.79 -20.80
N LEU A 316 -20.41 -9.23 -21.73
CA LEU A 316 -19.22 -9.89 -22.28
C LEU A 316 -18.12 -10.01 -21.21
N LEU A 317 -17.84 -8.94 -20.48
CA LEU A 317 -16.83 -8.89 -19.42
C LEU A 317 -17.20 -9.79 -18.24
N ASP A 318 -18.48 -9.84 -17.87
CA ASP A 318 -18.97 -10.72 -16.81
C ASP A 318 -18.94 -12.21 -17.20
N SER A 319 -19.10 -12.52 -18.49
CA SER A 319 -19.15 -13.89 -18.97
C SER A 319 -17.76 -14.50 -19.19
N TYR A 320 -16.78 -13.71 -19.63
CA TYR A 320 -15.49 -14.22 -20.12
C TYR A 320 -14.27 -13.57 -19.49
N GLY A 321 -14.40 -12.51 -18.71
CA GLY A 321 -13.26 -11.76 -18.21
C GLY A 321 -12.95 -11.96 -16.72
N THR A 322 -11.74 -11.60 -16.30
CA THR A 322 -11.37 -11.45 -14.88
C THR A 322 -11.91 -10.13 -14.28
N GLY A 323 -12.69 -9.36 -15.03
CA GLY A 323 -13.17 -8.02 -14.66
C GLY A 323 -13.96 -7.92 -13.36
N ARG A 324 -14.61 -9.03 -12.91
CA ARG A 324 -15.27 -9.07 -11.60
C ARG A 324 -14.26 -9.08 -10.43
N VAL A 325 -13.10 -9.71 -10.62
CA VAL A 325 -12.12 -9.94 -9.53
C VAL A 325 -10.86 -9.13 -9.70
N MET A 326 -10.59 -8.56 -10.89
CA MET A 326 -9.35 -7.82 -11.14
C MET A 326 -9.64 -6.46 -11.76
N PHE A 327 -9.08 -5.41 -11.18
CA PHE A 327 -9.03 -4.06 -11.76
C PHE A 327 -7.59 -3.78 -12.18
N ARG A 328 -7.41 -3.45 -13.47
CA ARG A 328 -6.09 -3.14 -14.04
C ARG A 328 -6.20 -1.94 -14.97
N ASN A 329 -5.61 -0.86 -14.59
CA ASN A 329 -5.47 0.32 -15.41
C ASN A 329 -4.06 0.41 -15.97
N SER A 330 -3.96 0.84 -17.23
CA SER A 330 -2.70 1.08 -17.91
C SER A 330 -2.40 2.58 -18.00
N ARG A 331 -1.17 2.96 -17.82
CA ARG A 331 -0.68 4.34 -17.94
C ARG A 331 -0.95 4.95 -19.31
N ARG A 332 -1.01 4.10 -20.37
CA ARG A 332 -1.34 4.54 -21.73
C ARG A 332 -2.72 5.19 -21.83
N HIS A 333 -3.69 4.72 -21.07
CA HIS A 333 -5.07 5.18 -21.12
C HIS A 333 -5.33 6.36 -20.17
N ILE A 334 -4.57 6.48 -19.09
CA ILE A 334 -4.85 7.48 -18.05
C ILE A 334 -4.16 8.81 -18.33
N GLY A 335 -2.99 8.81 -18.98
CA GLY A 335 -2.23 10.06 -19.23
C GLY A 335 -1.75 10.74 -17.93
N GLY A 336 -1.24 11.99 -18.07
CA GLY A 336 -0.80 12.78 -16.90
C GLY A 336 0.52 12.35 -16.29
N PHE A 337 1.31 11.53 -17.00
CA PHE A 337 2.65 11.14 -16.62
C PHE A 337 3.70 12.03 -17.26
N PRO A 338 4.86 12.21 -16.63
CA PRO A 338 5.97 12.97 -17.17
C PRO A 338 6.61 12.25 -18.36
N VAL A 339 7.29 13.00 -19.19
CA VAL A 339 8.15 12.45 -20.23
C VAL A 339 9.41 11.89 -19.59
N ARG A 340 9.83 10.68 -20.00
CA ARG A 340 11.11 10.10 -19.64
C ARG A 340 12.17 10.45 -20.69
N GLN A 341 13.33 10.91 -20.24
CA GLN A 341 14.47 11.21 -21.10
C GLN A 341 15.67 10.39 -20.66
N LEU A 342 16.14 9.50 -21.55
CA LEU A 342 17.31 8.68 -21.30
C LEU A 342 18.60 9.46 -21.58
N HIS A 343 19.54 9.39 -20.64
CA HIS A 343 20.92 9.86 -20.74
C HIS A 343 21.86 8.68 -20.49
N ALA A 344 22.10 7.91 -21.54
CA ALA A 344 23.01 6.78 -21.49
C ALA A 344 24.43 7.26 -21.86
N GLU A 345 25.41 6.92 -21.03
CA GLU A 345 26.81 7.28 -21.29
C GLU A 345 27.69 6.04 -21.26
N ARG A 346 28.35 5.76 -22.39
CA ARG A 346 29.35 4.68 -22.49
C ARG A 346 30.66 5.17 -21.89
N LEU A 347 31.09 4.50 -20.85
CA LEU A 347 32.30 4.81 -20.10
C LEU A 347 33.51 4.04 -20.67
N SER A 348 34.72 4.36 -20.21
CA SER A 348 35.92 3.63 -20.57
C SER A 348 35.94 2.23 -19.93
N SER A 349 36.61 1.28 -20.59
CA SER A 349 36.89 -0.03 -20.00
C SER A 349 37.79 0.11 -18.78
N GLY A 350 37.53 -0.68 -17.72
CA GLY A 350 38.30 -0.63 -16.49
C GLY A 350 37.55 -1.26 -15.32
N ASP A 351 37.97 -0.97 -14.09
CA ASP A 351 37.22 -1.33 -12.90
C ASP A 351 35.87 -0.65 -12.93
N ALA A 352 34.80 -1.44 -13.08
CA ALA A 352 33.45 -0.94 -13.29
C ALA A 352 32.96 -0.01 -12.16
N LEU A 353 33.32 -0.32 -10.91
CA LEU A 353 32.95 0.53 -9.77
C LEU A 353 33.67 1.86 -9.83
N GLN A 354 34.98 1.84 -10.05
CA GLN A 354 35.80 3.06 -10.06
C GLN A 354 35.42 3.98 -11.24
N VAL A 355 35.19 3.41 -12.42
CA VAL A 355 34.83 4.20 -13.61
C VAL A 355 33.44 4.85 -13.43
N ARG A 356 32.44 4.10 -12.95
CA ARG A 356 31.10 4.64 -12.64
C ARG A 356 31.14 5.68 -11.52
N PHE A 357 31.98 5.47 -10.52
CA PHE A 357 32.15 6.43 -9.43
C PHE A 357 32.70 7.76 -9.90
N LEU A 358 33.75 7.76 -10.74
CA LEU A 358 34.32 8.98 -11.29
C LEU A 358 33.31 9.72 -12.17
N TRP A 359 32.58 9.00 -12.99
CA TRP A 359 31.48 9.55 -13.78
C TRP A 359 30.39 10.19 -12.90
N LEU A 360 30.00 9.52 -11.80
CA LEU A 360 29.03 10.07 -10.85
C LEU A 360 29.51 11.41 -10.25
N VAL A 361 30.77 11.47 -9.87
CA VAL A 361 31.36 12.71 -9.33
C VAL A 361 31.34 13.85 -10.35
N GLU A 362 31.65 13.55 -11.61
CA GLU A 362 31.60 14.54 -12.69
C GLU A 362 30.17 15.02 -12.96
N LEU A 363 29.20 14.09 -13.00
CA LEU A 363 27.78 14.40 -13.16
C LEU A 363 27.28 15.34 -12.06
N LEU A 364 27.58 15.05 -10.80
CA LEU A 364 27.19 15.87 -9.65
C LEU A 364 27.87 17.26 -9.66
N LYS A 365 29.13 17.35 -10.08
CA LYS A 365 29.84 18.62 -10.21
C LYS A 365 29.28 19.48 -11.33
N LYS A 366 28.83 18.86 -12.42
CA LYS A 366 28.24 19.55 -13.57
C LYS A 366 26.86 20.14 -13.25
N HIS A 367 26.07 19.45 -12.41
CA HIS A 367 24.67 19.76 -12.10
C HIS A 367 24.46 20.11 -10.62
N LYS A 368 25.22 21.06 -10.09
CA LYS A 368 25.25 21.40 -8.64
C LYS A 368 23.91 21.81 -8.02
N GLN A 369 22.95 22.29 -8.82
CA GLN A 369 21.64 22.76 -8.34
C GLN A 369 20.54 21.70 -8.47
N GLN A 370 20.84 20.54 -9.06
CA GLN A 370 19.90 19.47 -9.27
C GLN A 370 19.95 18.46 -8.12
N LYS A 371 18.81 17.83 -7.86
CA LYS A 371 18.70 16.74 -6.91
C LYS A 371 18.64 15.40 -7.64
N PHE A 372 19.49 14.48 -7.22
CA PHE A 372 19.60 13.15 -7.83
C PHE A 372 19.16 12.07 -6.85
N VAL A 373 18.38 11.11 -7.33
CA VAL A 373 18.16 9.84 -6.66
C VAL A 373 19.00 8.79 -7.38
N LEU A 374 19.89 8.13 -6.66
CA LEU A 374 20.67 7.01 -7.18
C LEU A 374 20.15 5.72 -6.57
N ILE A 375 19.84 4.75 -7.41
CA ILE A 375 19.43 3.42 -6.96
C ILE A 375 20.48 2.41 -7.40
N CYS A 376 20.91 1.55 -6.47
CA CYS A 376 21.77 0.41 -6.73
C CYS A 376 21.22 -0.84 -6.02
N ARG A 377 21.75 -2.00 -6.38
CA ARG A 377 21.22 -3.31 -6.00
C ARG A 377 21.28 -3.57 -4.49
N THR A 378 22.38 -3.21 -3.83
CA THR A 378 22.64 -3.66 -2.46
C THR A 378 22.96 -2.50 -1.49
N PRO A 379 22.66 -2.67 -0.20
CA PRO A 379 23.01 -1.69 0.84
C PRO A 379 24.53 -1.49 1.01
N GLU A 380 25.32 -2.54 0.77
CA GLU A 380 26.80 -2.45 0.86
C GLU A 380 27.33 -1.50 -0.22
N MET A 381 26.76 -1.52 -1.43
CA MET A 381 27.13 -0.58 -2.50
C MET A 381 26.76 0.85 -2.12
N VAL A 382 25.59 1.07 -1.52
CA VAL A 382 25.17 2.37 -1.00
C VAL A 382 26.17 2.93 0.01
N LEU A 383 26.58 2.12 0.98
CA LEU A 383 27.53 2.52 2.02
C LEU A 383 28.93 2.79 1.43
N THR A 384 29.36 1.96 0.49
CA THR A 384 30.63 2.14 -0.22
C THR A 384 30.67 3.46 -0.98
N LEU A 385 29.64 3.75 -1.78
CA LEU A 385 29.52 5.00 -2.53
C LEU A 385 29.44 6.21 -1.61
N HIS A 386 28.69 6.11 -0.53
CA HIS A 386 28.58 7.19 0.47
C HIS A 386 29.95 7.55 1.06
N GLU A 387 30.73 6.54 1.49
CA GLU A 387 32.06 6.75 2.07
C GLU A 387 33.04 7.30 1.03
N MET A 388 33.04 6.77 -0.21
CA MET A 388 33.91 7.27 -1.30
C MET A 388 33.61 8.73 -1.63
N LEU A 389 32.32 9.12 -1.75
CA LEU A 389 31.91 10.49 -2.03
C LEU A 389 32.34 11.45 -0.91
N ARG A 390 32.14 11.04 0.34
CA ARG A 390 32.48 11.84 1.52
C ARG A 390 34.00 12.04 1.66
N VAL A 391 34.76 10.96 1.60
CA VAL A 391 36.19 10.97 1.90
C VAL A 391 37.03 11.53 0.76
N GLN A 392 36.73 11.13 -0.49
CA GLN A 392 37.56 11.50 -1.63
C GLN A 392 37.17 12.84 -2.23
N HIS A 393 35.92 13.25 -2.14
CA HIS A 393 35.41 14.44 -2.84
C HIS A 393 34.65 15.44 -1.95
N GLY A 394 34.45 15.14 -0.65
CA GLY A 394 33.67 16.00 0.24
C GLY A 394 32.22 16.21 -0.17
N ILE A 395 31.66 15.29 -0.95
CA ILE A 395 30.26 15.36 -1.39
C ILE A 395 29.39 14.67 -0.34
N HIS A 396 28.44 15.44 0.21
CA HIS A 396 27.47 14.93 1.15
C HIS A 396 26.28 14.32 0.42
N ALA A 397 25.89 13.11 0.83
CA ALA A 397 24.72 12.39 0.31
C ALA A 397 23.86 11.88 1.47
N ALA A 398 22.56 11.84 1.29
CA ALA A 398 21.67 11.09 2.17
C ALA A 398 21.71 9.61 1.78
N VAL A 399 21.54 8.73 2.76
CA VAL A 399 21.61 7.28 2.57
C VAL A 399 20.27 6.68 2.94
N PHE A 400 19.79 5.72 2.13
CA PHE A 400 18.48 5.12 2.30
C PHE A 400 18.51 3.62 1.95
N HIS A 401 18.57 2.77 2.97
CA HIS A 401 18.60 1.31 2.80
C HIS A 401 17.80 0.60 3.89
N GLU A 402 17.60 -0.69 3.75
CA GLU A 402 16.73 -1.54 4.58
C GLU A 402 17.17 -1.63 6.05
N HIS A 403 18.46 -1.52 6.33
CA HIS A 403 18.99 -1.62 7.71
C HIS A 403 18.84 -0.32 8.53
N LEU A 404 18.37 0.77 7.92
CA LEU A 404 18.09 2.00 8.64
C LEU A 404 16.77 1.88 9.40
N THR A 405 16.75 2.43 10.62
CA THR A 405 15.52 2.63 11.37
C THR A 405 14.59 3.62 10.67
N LEU A 406 13.30 3.59 11.00
CA LEU A 406 12.31 4.48 10.43
C LEU A 406 12.66 5.97 10.64
N VAL A 407 13.16 6.31 11.83
CA VAL A 407 13.57 7.69 12.16
C VAL A 407 14.76 8.13 11.30
N GLU A 408 15.72 7.25 11.08
CA GLU A 408 16.88 7.53 10.22
C GLU A 408 16.46 7.72 8.76
N ARG A 409 15.54 6.88 8.26
CA ARG A 409 14.96 7.04 6.91
C ARG A 409 14.22 8.36 6.76
N ASP A 410 13.42 8.77 7.74
CA ASP A 410 12.71 10.04 7.72
C ASP A 410 13.68 11.24 7.75
N ARG A 411 14.74 11.16 8.56
CA ARG A 411 15.80 12.19 8.60
C ARG A 411 16.54 12.28 7.27
N ALA A 412 16.92 11.15 6.66
CA ALA A 412 17.58 11.11 5.37
C ALA A 412 16.69 11.72 4.26
N ALA A 413 15.42 11.36 4.23
CA ALA A 413 14.46 11.90 3.27
C ALA A 413 14.23 13.41 3.48
N ALA A 414 14.11 13.87 4.73
CA ALA A 414 13.95 15.28 5.06
C ALA A 414 15.22 16.09 4.69
N TYR A 415 16.39 15.55 4.98
CA TYR A 415 17.67 16.15 4.60
C TYR A 415 17.81 16.27 3.08
N PHE A 416 17.47 15.23 2.33
CA PHE A 416 17.45 15.27 0.87
C PHE A 416 16.40 16.26 0.34
N ALA A 417 15.22 16.34 0.95
CA ALA A 417 14.14 17.22 0.48
C ALA A 417 14.39 18.71 0.74
N SER A 418 15.22 19.07 1.74
CA SER A 418 15.48 20.47 2.10
C SER A 418 16.06 21.27 0.92
N PRO A 419 15.48 22.44 0.56
CA PRO A 419 16.00 23.27 -0.51
C PRO A 419 17.31 23.99 -0.17
N GLU A 420 17.46 24.45 1.08
CA GLU A 420 18.57 25.32 1.51
C GLU A 420 19.74 24.51 2.07
N ASP A 421 19.47 23.60 3.01
CA ASP A 421 20.50 22.85 3.72
C ASP A 421 20.59 21.39 3.28
N GLY A 422 19.88 21.00 2.20
CA GLY A 422 19.78 19.62 1.76
C GLY A 422 20.97 19.17 0.92
N CYS A 423 21.19 17.84 0.90
CA CYS A 423 22.19 17.23 0.03
C CYS A 423 21.70 17.13 -1.43
N PRO A 424 22.62 17.12 -2.42
CA PRO A 424 22.28 16.98 -3.83
C PRO A 424 21.92 15.55 -4.23
N LEU A 425 22.30 14.55 -3.43
CA LEU A 425 22.21 13.14 -3.78
C LEU A 425 21.56 12.33 -2.67
N LEU A 426 20.62 11.47 -3.04
CA LEU A 426 20.07 10.40 -2.22
C LEU A 426 20.57 9.06 -2.79
N LEU A 427 21.29 8.30 -2.00
CA LEU A 427 21.77 6.96 -2.33
C LEU A 427 20.78 5.93 -1.78
N CYS A 428 20.17 5.13 -2.65
CA CYS A 428 19.18 4.11 -2.27
C CYS A 428 19.64 2.72 -2.65
N SER A 429 19.38 1.74 -1.78
CA SER A 429 19.32 0.33 -2.18
C SER A 429 18.00 0.01 -2.87
N GLU A 430 17.89 -1.15 -3.50
CA GLU A 430 16.65 -1.64 -4.15
C GLU A 430 15.45 -1.57 -3.19
N ILE A 431 15.54 -2.30 -2.09
CA ILE A 431 14.50 -2.39 -1.06
C ILE A 431 14.36 -1.06 -0.33
N GLY A 432 15.48 -0.39 -0.03
CA GLY A 432 15.45 0.90 0.65
C GLY A 432 14.65 1.97 -0.09
N SER A 433 14.67 1.94 -1.44
CA SER A 433 13.92 2.90 -2.26
C SER A 433 12.41 2.64 -2.24
N GLU A 434 11.96 1.47 -1.84
CA GLU A 434 10.55 1.11 -1.81
C GLU A 434 9.75 2.05 -0.90
N GLY A 435 8.55 2.36 -1.33
CA GLY A 435 7.59 3.03 -0.48
C GLY A 435 7.72 4.53 -0.33
N ARG A 436 8.71 5.18 -0.90
CA ARG A 436 8.88 6.64 -0.83
C ARG A 436 8.57 7.33 -2.16
N ASN A 437 8.06 8.53 -2.05
CA ASN A 437 7.76 9.41 -3.17
C ASN A 437 8.80 10.54 -3.22
N PHE A 438 9.57 10.58 -4.30
CA PHE A 438 10.60 11.59 -4.55
C PHE A 438 10.24 12.50 -5.74
N GLN A 439 8.95 12.78 -5.97
CA GLN A 439 8.47 13.59 -7.11
C GLN A 439 9.10 14.99 -7.22
N PHE A 440 9.70 15.50 -6.16
CA PHE A 440 10.45 16.76 -6.22
C PHE A 440 11.83 16.63 -6.88
N ALA A 441 12.34 15.40 -7.05
CA ALA A 441 13.55 15.12 -7.81
C ALA A 441 13.19 14.73 -9.25
N GLN A 442 14.04 15.11 -10.20
CA GLN A 442 13.81 14.86 -11.63
C GLN A 442 14.88 13.96 -12.25
N HIS A 443 15.97 13.74 -11.54
CA HIS A 443 17.10 12.96 -12.01
C HIS A 443 17.23 11.65 -11.25
N LEU A 444 17.10 10.54 -11.97
CA LEU A 444 17.32 9.19 -11.48
C LEU A 444 18.59 8.63 -12.08
N ILE A 445 19.48 8.15 -11.24
CA ILE A 445 20.69 7.43 -11.64
C ILE A 445 20.46 5.94 -11.37
N LEU A 446 20.45 5.16 -12.44
CA LEU A 446 20.45 3.71 -12.39
C LEU A 446 21.91 3.25 -12.40
N PHE A 447 22.52 3.17 -11.20
CA PHE A 447 23.96 2.90 -11.06
C PHE A 447 24.34 1.50 -11.54
N ASP A 448 23.46 0.54 -11.32
CA ASP A 448 23.41 -0.78 -11.93
C ASP A 448 22.01 -1.04 -12.50
N LEU A 449 21.89 -1.99 -13.43
CA LEU A 449 20.61 -2.38 -14.00
C LEU A 449 20.13 -3.67 -13.36
N PRO A 450 18.85 -3.74 -12.94
CA PRO A 450 18.26 -4.99 -12.48
C PRO A 450 18.09 -5.96 -13.66
N ALA A 451 18.11 -7.27 -13.40
CA ALA A 451 17.87 -8.25 -14.45
C ALA A 451 16.38 -8.30 -14.87
N HIS A 452 15.48 -8.11 -13.92
CA HIS A 452 14.03 -8.19 -14.17
C HIS A 452 13.43 -6.82 -14.56
N PRO A 453 12.65 -6.74 -15.66
CA PRO A 453 12.06 -5.48 -16.14
C PRO A 453 11.15 -4.78 -15.13
N ASP A 454 10.41 -5.54 -14.32
CA ASP A 454 9.53 -4.98 -13.32
C ASP A 454 10.29 -4.21 -12.24
N LEU A 455 11.49 -4.67 -11.87
CA LEU A 455 12.36 -3.93 -10.95
C LEU A 455 12.86 -2.63 -11.59
N LEU A 456 13.17 -2.64 -12.89
CA LEU A 456 13.51 -1.42 -13.61
C LEU A 456 12.34 -0.43 -13.57
N GLU A 457 11.14 -0.89 -13.89
CA GLU A 457 9.94 -0.05 -13.87
C GLU A 457 9.61 0.44 -12.45
N GLN A 458 9.82 -0.38 -11.42
CA GLN A 458 9.67 0.04 -10.03
C GLN A 458 10.69 1.13 -9.65
N ARG A 459 11.96 1.01 -10.08
CA ARG A 459 13.00 2.04 -9.86
C ARG A 459 12.60 3.36 -10.51
N ILE A 460 12.21 3.33 -11.78
CA ILE A 460 11.76 4.50 -12.53
C ILE A 460 10.51 5.10 -11.89
N GLY A 461 9.57 4.26 -11.47
CA GLY A 461 8.32 4.64 -10.81
C GLY A 461 8.49 5.35 -9.45
N ARG A 462 9.71 5.46 -8.91
CA ARG A 462 9.98 6.30 -7.72
C ARG A 462 9.81 7.78 -8.04
N LEU A 463 10.14 8.19 -9.25
CA LEU A 463 10.00 9.57 -9.74
C LEU A 463 8.84 9.71 -10.72
N ASP A 464 8.62 8.70 -11.54
CA ASP A 464 7.65 8.67 -12.62
C ASP A 464 6.26 8.27 -12.10
N ARG A 465 5.52 9.25 -11.64
CA ARG A 465 4.18 9.07 -11.06
C ARG A 465 3.20 10.06 -11.64
N ILE A 466 1.94 9.70 -11.59
CA ILE A 466 0.85 10.60 -11.98
C ILE A 466 0.91 11.90 -11.17
N GLY A 467 0.70 13.03 -11.83
CA GLY A 467 0.82 14.38 -11.24
C GLY A 467 2.22 14.99 -11.28
N GLN A 468 3.27 14.25 -11.68
CA GLN A 468 4.58 14.83 -11.99
C GLN A 468 4.52 15.59 -13.30
N GLN A 469 4.82 16.88 -13.28
CA GLN A 469 4.74 17.75 -14.47
C GLN A 469 6.07 17.93 -15.19
N GLN A 470 7.17 17.56 -14.55
CA GLN A 470 8.51 17.81 -15.09
C GLN A 470 9.09 16.53 -15.69
N THR A 471 9.87 16.69 -16.77
CA THR A 471 10.58 15.60 -17.43
C THR A 471 11.49 14.88 -16.44
N ILE A 472 11.47 13.55 -16.47
CA ILE A 472 12.36 12.71 -15.67
C ILE A 472 13.57 12.33 -16.51
N HIS A 473 14.75 12.60 -15.98
CA HIS A 473 16.03 12.31 -16.60
C HIS A 473 16.61 11.03 -16.02
N LEU A 474 16.71 9.99 -16.84
CA LEU A 474 17.27 8.69 -16.47
C LEU A 474 18.74 8.65 -16.88
N HIS A 475 19.65 8.55 -15.93
CA HIS A 475 21.08 8.49 -16.16
C HIS A 475 21.59 7.05 -16.00
N VAL A 476 22.18 6.49 -17.05
CA VAL A 476 22.67 5.10 -17.08
C VAL A 476 24.13 5.07 -17.50
N PRO A 477 25.06 4.78 -16.57
CA PRO A 477 26.48 4.60 -16.87
C PRO A 477 26.74 3.18 -17.38
N ILE A 478 27.21 3.04 -18.61
CA ILE A 478 27.47 1.75 -19.25
C ILE A 478 28.97 1.53 -19.32
N VAL A 479 29.46 0.51 -18.64
CA VAL A 479 30.83 0.06 -18.74
C VAL A 479 30.90 -1.12 -19.72
N PRO A 480 31.76 -1.08 -20.74
CA PRO A 480 31.94 -2.18 -21.66
C PRO A 480 32.34 -3.50 -20.96
N ASP A 481 32.01 -4.61 -21.56
CA ASP A 481 32.31 -5.96 -21.08
C ASP A 481 31.73 -6.27 -19.68
N THR A 482 30.60 -5.63 -19.33
CA THR A 482 29.87 -5.90 -18.08
C THR A 482 28.44 -6.40 -18.35
N PRO A 483 27.82 -7.13 -17.40
CA PRO A 483 26.43 -7.58 -17.53
C PRO A 483 25.45 -6.45 -17.83
N GLU A 484 25.73 -5.25 -17.35
CA GLU A 484 24.89 -4.07 -17.57
C GLU A 484 24.87 -3.61 -19.03
N GLU A 485 25.92 -3.89 -19.82
CA GLU A 485 25.91 -3.60 -21.26
C GLU A 485 24.87 -4.47 -21.99
N ILE A 486 24.79 -5.75 -21.62
CA ILE A 486 23.78 -6.70 -22.16
C ILE A 486 22.37 -6.26 -21.75
N LEU A 487 22.17 -6.00 -20.45
CA LEU A 487 20.88 -5.57 -19.94
C LEU A 487 20.44 -4.24 -20.54
N PHE A 488 21.35 -3.27 -20.67
CA PHE A 488 21.05 -1.99 -21.28
C PHE A 488 20.56 -2.13 -22.72
N ALA A 489 21.28 -2.89 -23.55
CA ALA A 489 20.91 -3.10 -24.94
C ALA A 489 19.55 -3.84 -25.07
N TRP A 490 19.31 -4.80 -24.18
CA TRP A 490 18.05 -5.53 -24.15
C TRP A 490 16.87 -4.61 -23.74
N TYR A 491 17.04 -3.79 -22.69
CA TYR A 491 16.04 -2.81 -22.29
C TYR A 491 15.81 -1.72 -23.33
N GLN A 492 16.86 -1.31 -24.05
CA GLN A 492 16.74 -0.37 -25.15
C GLN A 492 15.96 -0.98 -26.33
N ALA A 493 16.14 -2.27 -26.62
CA ALA A 493 15.38 -2.97 -27.66
C ALA A 493 13.86 -3.01 -27.36
N MET A 494 13.47 -3.00 -26.08
CA MET A 494 12.10 -2.93 -25.62
C MET A 494 11.56 -1.51 -25.42
N ASP A 495 12.37 -0.48 -25.62
CA ASP A 495 12.07 0.93 -25.29
C ASP A 495 11.71 1.19 -23.80
N ALA A 496 12.18 0.31 -22.90
CA ALA A 496 11.79 0.28 -21.49
C ALA A 496 12.22 1.53 -20.70
N PHE A 497 13.16 2.31 -21.18
CA PHE A 497 13.59 3.55 -20.54
C PHE A 497 12.68 4.75 -20.86
N THR A 498 12.04 4.77 -22.02
CA THR A 498 11.25 5.92 -22.47
C THR A 498 9.74 5.68 -22.29
N GLN A 499 9.32 4.42 -22.33
CA GLN A 499 7.92 4.03 -22.15
C GLN A 499 7.78 2.89 -21.15
N PRO A 500 6.65 2.81 -20.42
CA PRO A 500 6.33 1.64 -19.61
C PRO A 500 6.16 0.42 -20.49
N ASN A 501 6.82 -0.69 -20.14
CA ASN A 501 6.76 -1.92 -20.92
C ASN A 501 5.79 -2.93 -20.27
N ALA A 502 4.59 -3.06 -20.84
CA ALA A 502 3.55 -3.96 -20.33
C ALA A 502 3.88 -5.46 -20.54
N ILE A 503 4.73 -5.78 -21.51
CA ILE A 503 5.10 -7.17 -21.88
C ILE A 503 6.50 -7.58 -21.39
N GLY A 504 7.17 -6.68 -20.65
CA GLY A 504 8.56 -6.90 -20.22
C GLY A 504 8.76 -8.18 -19.42
N SER A 505 7.84 -8.49 -18.50
CA SER A 505 7.91 -9.71 -17.70
C SER A 505 7.77 -10.97 -18.54
N LEU A 506 6.85 -10.99 -19.51
CA LEU A 506 6.67 -12.12 -20.42
C LEU A 506 7.92 -12.34 -21.29
N LEU A 507 8.52 -11.26 -21.80
CA LEU A 507 9.76 -11.33 -22.55
C LEU A 507 10.92 -11.84 -21.68
N TYR A 508 10.97 -11.42 -20.42
CA TYR A 508 11.99 -11.91 -19.50
C TYR A 508 11.85 -13.41 -19.24
N GLU A 509 10.65 -13.91 -18.97
CA GLU A 509 10.39 -15.34 -18.80
C GLU A 509 10.82 -16.16 -20.03
N GLN A 510 10.55 -15.64 -21.22
CA GLN A 510 10.93 -16.29 -22.47
C GLN A 510 12.45 -16.31 -22.69
N PHE A 511 13.18 -15.25 -22.33
CA PHE A 511 14.59 -15.06 -22.64
C PHE A 511 15.51 -15.13 -21.41
N GLU A 512 15.02 -15.45 -20.23
CA GLU A 512 15.77 -15.44 -18.97
C GLU A 512 17.09 -16.20 -19.06
N GLN A 513 17.05 -17.44 -19.57
CA GLN A 513 18.24 -18.28 -19.68
C GLN A 513 19.28 -17.68 -20.61
N ALA A 514 18.86 -17.15 -21.77
CA ALA A 514 19.75 -16.50 -22.72
C ALA A 514 20.39 -15.23 -22.14
N ILE A 515 19.60 -14.39 -21.46
CA ILE A 515 20.08 -13.18 -20.80
C ILE A 515 21.09 -13.51 -19.70
N GLN A 516 20.78 -14.49 -18.84
CA GLN A 516 21.68 -14.92 -17.78
C GLN A 516 23.00 -15.46 -18.32
N GLN A 517 22.95 -16.30 -19.37
CA GLN A 517 24.14 -16.83 -20.01
C GLN A 517 25.00 -15.71 -20.61
N LEU A 518 24.40 -14.79 -21.38
CA LEU A 518 25.11 -13.66 -21.97
C LEU A 518 25.73 -12.75 -20.91
N CYS A 519 25.02 -12.47 -19.82
CA CYS A 519 25.54 -11.68 -18.69
C CYS A 519 26.73 -12.35 -17.99
N GLN A 520 26.76 -13.68 -17.92
CA GLN A 520 27.88 -14.43 -17.31
C GLN A 520 29.09 -14.50 -18.24
N THR A 521 28.88 -14.53 -19.55
CA THR A 521 29.95 -14.74 -20.53
C THR A 521 30.50 -13.44 -21.13
N VAL A 522 29.86 -12.30 -20.96
CA VAL A 522 30.19 -11.02 -21.62
C VAL A 522 31.68 -10.62 -21.50
N ALA A 523 32.30 -10.89 -20.35
CA ALA A 523 33.72 -10.60 -20.09
C ALA A 523 34.66 -11.78 -20.42
N THR A 524 34.16 -12.87 -21.03
CA THR A 524 34.94 -14.10 -21.29
C THR A 524 35.05 -14.36 -22.78
N PRO A 525 36.02 -15.18 -23.22
CA PRO A 525 36.13 -15.61 -24.62
C PRO A 525 34.95 -16.45 -25.11
N GLU A 526 34.07 -16.90 -24.21
CA GLU A 526 32.88 -17.69 -24.51
C GLU A 526 31.69 -16.82 -24.94
N PHE A 527 31.83 -15.51 -24.93
CA PHE A 527 30.79 -14.59 -25.38
C PHE A 527 30.55 -14.74 -26.89
N GLU A 528 29.30 -15.01 -27.25
CA GLU A 528 28.88 -15.19 -28.65
C GLU A 528 28.07 -13.96 -29.12
N PRO A 529 28.69 -13.03 -29.89
CA PRO A 529 27.97 -11.84 -30.38
C PRO A 529 26.74 -12.17 -31.22
N ALA A 530 26.75 -13.29 -31.94
CA ALA A 530 25.61 -13.72 -32.75
C ALA A 530 24.37 -14.09 -31.91
N GLN A 531 24.55 -14.72 -30.75
CA GLN A 531 23.45 -15.01 -29.82
C GLN A 531 22.87 -13.72 -29.23
N PHE A 532 23.74 -12.76 -28.93
CA PHE A 532 23.30 -11.45 -28.43
C PHE A 532 22.48 -10.72 -29.50
N GLU A 533 22.94 -10.65 -30.76
CA GLU A 533 22.18 -10.05 -31.86
C GLU A 533 20.82 -10.73 -32.08
N GLN A 534 20.78 -12.05 -31.99
CA GLN A 534 19.54 -12.83 -32.11
C GLN A 534 18.57 -12.48 -30.99
N LEU A 535 19.04 -12.37 -29.75
CA LEU A 535 18.22 -11.95 -28.62
C LEU A 535 17.58 -10.57 -28.86
N ILE A 536 18.39 -9.61 -29.29
CA ILE A 536 17.91 -8.23 -29.56
C ILE A 536 16.86 -8.22 -30.68
N GLN A 537 17.12 -8.93 -31.81
CA GLN A 537 16.17 -9.02 -32.92
C GLN A 537 14.87 -9.72 -32.53
N ALA A 538 14.96 -10.82 -31.77
CA ALA A 538 13.80 -11.53 -31.29
C ALA A 538 12.95 -10.67 -30.35
N THR A 539 13.57 -9.84 -29.51
CA THR A 539 12.88 -8.89 -28.62
C THR A 539 12.17 -7.77 -29.40
N GLN A 540 12.79 -7.24 -30.45
CA GLN A 540 12.20 -6.17 -31.27
C GLN A 540 11.03 -6.62 -32.16
N THR A 541 10.94 -7.92 -32.46
CA THR A 541 9.87 -8.48 -33.31
C THR A 541 8.59 -8.81 -32.55
N GLN A 542 8.61 -8.78 -31.25
CA GLN A 542 7.44 -8.99 -30.36
C GLN A 542 6.92 -7.68 -29.76
#